data_820a0a5a670c88871c94abdda2d70cbf
#
_entry.id   820a0a5a670c88871c94abdda2d70cbf
#
_cell.length_a   1.000
_cell.length_b   1.000
_cell.length_c   1.000
_cell.angle_alpha   90.00
_cell.angle_beta   90.00
_cell.angle_gamma   90.00
#
_symmetry.space_group_name_H-M   'P 1'
#
loop_
_entity.id
_entity.type
_entity.pdbx_description
1 polymer ?
#
loop_
_entity_poly.entity_id
_entity_poly.type
_entity_poly.pdbx_seq_one_letter_code
_entity_poly.pdbx_strand_id
1 'polypeptide(L)'
;MVNNLSGINRGCQKKLALINDFCGFGRCSLTVSIPIVSAMGIQACPVPTAVFSNHTAYESFYKHDMTSALGSYLNEWSKLSLRFDAILSGYLSSPEQIGITSEFAGNFLAEDGIFILDPVMGDNGRLYSAYSPDMLELMKKLLKSLSLIHISEPTRPETIS
;
A
#
# COMPACT_ATOMS: atom_id res chain seq x y z
N MET A 1 0.72 -26.85 -19.15
CA MET A 1 2.15 -26.81 -19.58
C MET A 1 2.71 -25.47 -19.10
N VAL A 2 3.44 -25.49 -18.00
CA VAL A 2 4.13 -24.27 -17.49
C VAL A 2 5.47 -24.25 -18.21
N ASN A 3 5.64 -23.34 -19.15
CA ASN A 3 6.89 -23.17 -19.88
C ASN A 3 8.01 -22.84 -18.91
N ASN A 4 9.00 -23.70 -18.92
CA ASN A 4 10.25 -23.61 -18.19
C ASN A 4 11.07 -22.43 -18.74
N LEU A 5 10.95 -21.25 -18.11
CA LEU A 5 11.77 -20.07 -18.39
C LEU A 5 13.13 -20.18 -17.67
N SER A 6 13.79 -21.34 -17.78
CA SER A 6 15.10 -21.63 -17.21
C SER A 6 16.21 -21.08 -18.10
N GLY A 7 16.39 -19.78 -18.10
CA GLY A 7 17.47 -19.16 -18.88
C GLY A 7 17.83 -17.73 -18.47
N ILE A 8 16.97 -17.10 -17.68
CA ILE A 8 17.27 -15.79 -17.09
C ILE A 8 17.90 -16.06 -15.74
N ASN A 9 19.16 -15.67 -15.58
CA ASN A 9 19.83 -15.67 -14.28
C ASN A 9 18.99 -14.75 -13.35
N ARG A 10 18.02 -15.34 -12.66
CA ARG A 10 17.17 -14.66 -11.70
C ARG A 10 17.98 -14.53 -10.40
N GLY A 11 19.00 -13.71 -10.44
CA GLY A 11 19.45 -13.04 -9.23
C GLY A 11 18.17 -12.50 -8.58
N CYS A 12 17.89 -12.90 -7.34
CA CYS A 12 16.62 -12.79 -6.67
C CYS A 12 16.10 -11.34 -6.77
N GLN A 13 15.22 -11.06 -7.77
CA GLN A 13 14.65 -9.73 -7.93
C GLN A 13 13.91 -9.37 -6.65
N LYS A 14 14.28 -8.26 -6.05
CA LYS A 14 13.62 -7.76 -4.85
C LYS A 14 12.14 -7.52 -5.11
N LYS A 15 11.30 -7.84 -4.13
CA LYS A 15 9.85 -7.70 -4.19
C LYS A 15 9.37 -6.69 -3.17
N LEU A 16 8.59 -5.74 -3.60
CA LEU A 16 7.95 -4.73 -2.74
C LEU A 16 6.43 -4.89 -2.82
N ALA A 17 5.80 -5.23 -1.67
CA ALA A 17 4.36 -5.16 -1.57
C ALA A 17 3.91 -3.70 -1.39
N LEU A 18 2.96 -3.26 -2.20
CA LEU A 18 2.42 -1.90 -2.20
C LEU A 18 0.97 -1.94 -1.74
N ILE A 19 0.71 -1.62 -0.47
CA ILE A 19 -0.63 -1.59 0.13
C ILE A 19 -1.14 -0.15 0.04
N ASN A 20 -1.97 0.15 -0.95
CA ASN A 20 -2.47 1.51 -1.18
C ASN A 20 -3.71 1.48 -2.08
N ASP A 21 -4.40 2.61 -2.24
CA ASP A 21 -5.48 2.73 -3.21
C ASP A 21 -4.97 2.73 -4.65
N PHE A 22 -5.86 2.36 -5.58
CA PHE A 22 -5.65 2.50 -7.02
C PHE A 22 -6.50 3.64 -7.55
N CYS A 23 -5.86 4.67 -8.10
CA CYS A 23 -6.53 5.82 -8.70
C CYS A 23 -6.48 5.76 -10.22
N GLY A 24 -7.65 5.68 -10.89
CA GLY A 24 -7.72 5.54 -12.34
C GLY A 24 -7.23 6.78 -13.09
N PHE A 25 -7.70 7.96 -12.68
CA PHE A 25 -7.28 9.23 -13.26
C PHE A 25 -6.65 10.12 -12.20
N GLY A 26 -5.33 10.23 -12.25
CA GLY A 26 -4.49 10.97 -11.29
C GLY A 26 -3.11 10.34 -11.19
N ARG A 27 -2.15 11.12 -10.70
CA ARG A 27 -0.76 10.67 -10.47
C ARG A 27 -0.53 10.49 -8.99
N CYS A 28 -1.16 9.48 -8.39
CA CYS A 28 -1.09 9.20 -6.96
C CYS A 28 -1.16 7.71 -6.66
N SER A 29 -0.85 7.33 -5.47
CA SER A 29 -1.03 5.99 -4.91
C SER A 29 -0.40 4.88 -5.78
N LEU A 30 -1.07 3.76 -6.01
CA LEU A 30 -0.53 2.64 -6.81
C LEU A 30 -0.21 3.03 -8.25
N THR A 31 -0.99 3.93 -8.84
CA THR A 31 -0.80 4.36 -10.24
C THR A 31 0.57 5.00 -10.46
N VAL A 32 1.14 5.66 -9.47
CA VAL A 32 2.48 6.25 -9.54
C VAL A 32 3.55 5.34 -8.94
N SER A 33 3.23 4.60 -7.88
CA SER A 33 4.20 3.76 -7.18
C SER A 33 4.66 2.58 -8.03
N ILE A 34 3.73 1.92 -8.75
CA ILE A 34 4.04 0.76 -9.59
C ILE A 34 5.11 1.07 -10.65
N PRO A 35 4.96 2.09 -11.52
CA PRO A 35 5.97 2.38 -12.52
C PRO A 35 7.31 2.84 -11.92
N ILE A 36 7.30 3.59 -10.82
CA ILE A 36 8.54 4.02 -10.14
C ILE A 36 9.31 2.81 -9.61
N VAL A 37 8.65 1.94 -8.86
CA VAL A 37 9.25 0.72 -8.28
C VAL A 37 9.77 -0.20 -9.39
N SER A 38 8.99 -0.35 -10.47
CA SER A 38 9.41 -1.15 -11.62
C SER A 38 10.63 -0.55 -12.32
N ALA A 39 10.72 0.77 -12.46
CA ALA A 39 11.88 1.46 -13.04
C ALA A 39 13.15 1.31 -12.17
N MET A 40 12.98 1.10 -10.86
CA MET A 40 14.09 0.77 -9.94
C MET A 40 14.55 -0.69 -10.04
N GLY A 41 13.96 -1.50 -10.92
CA GLY A 41 14.29 -2.93 -11.08
C GLY A 41 13.69 -3.82 -9.98
N ILE A 42 12.77 -3.31 -9.17
CA ILE A 42 12.08 -4.03 -8.09
C ILE A 42 10.73 -4.53 -8.63
N GLN A 43 10.33 -5.73 -8.25
CA GLN A 43 9.00 -6.24 -8.57
C GLN A 43 7.97 -5.54 -7.68
N ALA A 44 7.13 -4.70 -8.28
CA ALA A 44 5.99 -4.09 -7.62
C ALA A 44 4.85 -5.12 -7.50
N CYS A 45 4.37 -5.34 -6.27
CA CYS A 45 3.30 -6.29 -5.96
C CYS A 45 2.15 -5.54 -5.28
N PRO A 46 1.17 -5.01 -6.04
CA PRO A 46 0.12 -4.17 -5.49
C PRO A 46 -0.92 -4.96 -4.68
N VAL A 47 -1.32 -4.38 -3.55
CA VAL A 47 -2.46 -4.79 -2.71
C VAL A 47 -3.42 -3.60 -2.66
N PRO A 48 -4.43 -3.54 -3.52
CA PRO A 48 -5.34 -2.41 -3.59
C PRO A 48 -6.28 -2.37 -2.38
N THR A 49 -6.28 -1.25 -1.65
CA THR A 49 -7.16 -1.00 -0.49
C THR A 49 -8.51 -0.40 -0.90
N ALA A 50 -8.50 0.37 -1.97
CA ALA A 50 -9.68 0.92 -2.63
C ALA A 50 -9.38 1.16 -4.11
N VAL A 51 -10.42 1.25 -4.92
CA VAL A 51 -10.32 1.70 -6.32
C VAL A 51 -11.10 3.00 -6.45
N PHE A 52 -10.42 4.05 -6.90
CA PHE A 52 -11.02 5.34 -7.21
C PHE A 52 -11.05 5.55 -8.72
N SER A 53 -12.15 6.11 -9.25
CA SER A 53 -12.23 6.50 -10.66
C SER A 53 -11.20 7.60 -10.98
N ASN A 54 -11.02 8.54 -10.06
CA ASN A 54 -10.15 9.70 -10.20
C ASN A 54 -9.74 10.22 -8.82
N HIS A 55 -8.77 11.13 -8.80
CA HIS A 55 -8.27 11.74 -7.57
C HIS A 55 -9.38 12.47 -6.79
N THR A 56 -9.35 12.36 -5.47
CA THR A 56 -10.38 12.91 -4.56
C THR A 56 -10.41 14.46 -4.50
N ALA A 57 -9.44 15.14 -5.11
CA ALA A 57 -9.47 16.60 -5.28
C ALA A 57 -10.45 17.09 -6.36
N TYR A 58 -10.96 16.20 -7.21
CA TYR A 58 -12.02 16.54 -8.15
C TYR A 58 -13.38 16.64 -7.44
N GLU A 59 -14.30 17.37 -8.02
CA GLU A 59 -15.64 17.66 -7.47
C GLU A 59 -16.43 16.36 -7.16
N SER A 60 -16.25 15.33 -7.99
CA SER A 60 -16.86 14.02 -7.78
C SER A 60 -15.91 12.90 -8.16
N PHE A 61 -16.07 11.75 -7.52
CA PHE A 61 -15.34 10.52 -7.80
C PHE A 61 -16.17 9.30 -7.40
N TYR A 62 -15.91 8.17 -8.06
CA TYR A 62 -16.40 6.87 -7.62
C TYR A 62 -15.34 6.21 -6.74
N LYS A 63 -15.76 5.56 -5.66
CA LYS A 63 -14.91 4.75 -4.78
C LYS A 63 -15.51 3.36 -4.63
N HIS A 64 -14.69 2.34 -4.84
CA HIS A 64 -14.98 0.97 -4.42
C HIS A 64 -14.00 0.57 -3.32
N ASP A 65 -14.53 0.24 -2.15
CA ASP A 65 -13.76 -0.23 -1.01
C ASP A 65 -13.43 -1.72 -1.17
N MET A 66 -12.17 -2.09 -0.95
CA MET A 66 -11.67 -3.45 -1.15
C MET A 66 -11.63 -4.28 0.14
N THR A 67 -12.09 -3.74 1.28
CA THR A 67 -11.96 -4.40 2.59
C THR A 67 -12.48 -5.84 2.58
N SER A 68 -13.68 -6.07 2.04
CA SER A 68 -14.30 -7.39 1.98
C SER A 68 -13.58 -8.39 1.05
N ALA A 69 -12.82 -7.89 0.08
CA ALA A 69 -12.10 -8.72 -0.90
C ALA A 69 -10.66 -9.04 -0.47
N LEU A 70 -10.06 -8.23 0.40
CA LEU A 70 -8.65 -8.35 0.79
C LEU A 70 -8.32 -9.71 1.40
N GLY A 71 -9.17 -10.26 2.24
CA GLY A 71 -8.97 -11.58 2.84
C GLY A 71 -8.81 -12.67 1.78
N SER A 72 -9.71 -12.71 0.80
CA SER A 72 -9.64 -13.67 -0.30
C SER A 72 -8.43 -13.43 -1.19
N TYR A 73 -8.12 -12.18 -1.48
CA TYR A 73 -6.96 -11.77 -2.28
C TYR A 73 -5.64 -12.26 -1.65
N LEU A 74 -5.43 -11.99 -0.37
CA LEU A 74 -4.21 -12.34 0.34
C LEU A 74 -4.09 -13.84 0.62
N ASN A 75 -5.22 -14.53 0.75
CA ASN A 75 -5.23 -15.98 0.89
C ASN A 75 -4.63 -16.69 -0.35
N GLU A 76 -4.82 -16.16 -1.57
CA GLU A 76 -4.15 -16.69 -2.74
C GLU A 76 -2.63 -16.51 -2.67
N TRP A 77 -2.16 -15.39 -2.12
CA TRP A 77 -0.72 -15.16 -1.92
C TRP A 77 -0.12 -16.09 -0.86
N SER A 78 -0.89 -16.44 0.17
CA SER A 78 -0.46 -17.42 1.18
C SER A 78 -0.21 -18.80 0.57
N LYS A 79 -1.05 -19.23 -0.38
CA LYS A 79 -0.87 -20.49 -1.13
C LYS A 79 0.41 -20.52 -1.96
N LEU A 80 0.91 -19.36 -2.37
CA LEU A 80 2.15 -19.20 -3.14
C LEU A 80 3.39 -19.10 -2.25
N SER A 81 3.24 -19.12 -0.93
CA SER A 81 4.33 -18.95 0.04
C SER A 81 5.21 -17.73 -0.22
N LEU A 82 4.57 -16.62 -0.61
CA LEU A 82 5.28 -15.38 -0.95
C LEU A 82 5.97 -14.78 0.27
N ARG A 83 7.11 -14.12 0.02
CA ARG A 83 7.80 -13.25 0.98
C ARG A 83 8.24 -11.99 0.24
N PHE A 84 8.18 -10.86 0.93
CA PHE A 84 8.54 -9.55 0.41
C PHE A 84 9.76 -9.00 1.13
N ASP A 85 10.69 -8.43 0.36
CA ASP A 85 11.87 -7.75 0.90
C ASP A 85 11.49 -6.42 1.55
N ALA A 86 10.39 -5.82 1.10
CA ALA A 86 9.82 -4.64 1.73
C ALA A 86 8.30 -4.59 1.55
N ILE A 87 7.64 -3.88 2.45
CA ILE A 87 6.21 -3.53 2.40
C ILE A 87 6.12 -2.01 2.52
N LEU A 88 5.38 -1.39 1.62
CA LEU A 88 5.01 0.02 1.70
C LEU A 88 3.48 0.11 1.85
N SER A 89 3.03 0.65 2.98
CA SER A 89 1.61 0.91 3.22
C SER A 89 1.33 2.41 3.15
N GLY A 90 0.29 2.78 2.41
CA GLY A 90 -0.23 4.14 2.31
C GLY A 90 -1.68 4.21 2.77
N TYR A 91 -2.60 4.64 1.91
CA TYR A 91 -4.00 4.82 2.24
C TYR A 91 -4.70 3.52 2.63
N LEU A 92 -5.31 3.53 3.82
CA LEU A 92 -6.16 2.45 4.34
C LEU A 92 -7.58 2.98 4.52
N SER A 93 -8.55 2.26 3.98
CA SER A 93 -9.93 2.71 3.81
C SER A 93 -10.80 2.46 5.05
N SER A 94 -10.37 1.57 5.96
CA SER A 94 -11.16 1.16 7.11
C SER A 94 -10.28 0.71 8.30
N PRO A 95 -10.82 0.69 9.53
CA PRO A 95 -10.16 0.10 10.70
C PRO A 95 -9.73 -1.35 10.48
N GLU A 96 -10.56 -2.13 9.78
CA GLU A 96 -10.30 -3.53 9.48
C GLU A 96 -9.04 -3.68 8.59
N GLN A 97 -8.85 -2.80 7.61
CA GLN A 97 -7.66 -2.81 6.77
C GLN A 97 -6.37 -2.53 7.54
N ILE A 98 -6.42 -1.75 8.62
CA ILE A 98 -5.27 -1.54 9.51
C ILE A 98 -4.85 -2.87 10.16
N GLY A 99 -5.85 -3.65 10.65
CA GLY A 99 -5.62 -4.98 11.20
C GLY A 99 -5.03 -5.94 10.15
N ILE A 100 -5.65 -5.99 8.97
CA ILE A 100 -5.19 -6.82 7.84
C ILE A 100 -3.75 -6.46 7.44
N THR A 101 -3.40 -5.17 7.41
CA THR A 101 -2.04 -4.70 7.08
C THR A 101 -1.02 -5.15 8.12
N SER A 102 -1.37 -5.10 9.41
CA SER A 102 -0.51 -5.60 10.49
C SER A 102 -0.26 -7.11 10.37
N GLU A 103 -1.33 -7.87 10.14
CA GLU A 103 -1.25 -9.32 9.94
C GLU A 103 -0.46 -9.67 8.68
N PHE A 104 -0.67 -8.93 7.60
CA PHE A 104 0.08 -9.08 6.35
C PHE A 104 1.58 -8.91 6.59
N ALA A 105 1.98 -7.89 7.32
CA ALA A 105 3.40 -7.66 7.64
C ALA A 105 3.99 -8.86 8.41
N GLY A 106 3.29 -9.38 9.41
CA GLY A 106 3.74 -10.56 10.17
C GLY A 106 3.87 -11.82 9.31
N ASN A 107 2.98 -11.99 8.33
CA ASN A 107 2.92 -13.21 7.53
C ASN A 107 3.79 -13.20 6.28
N PHE A 108 4.04 -12.02 5.69
CA PHE A 108 4.65 -11.91 4.35
C PHE A 108 5.98 -11.15 4.32
N LEU A 109 6.34 -10.39 5.35
CA LEU A 109 7.63 -9.72 5.39
C LEU A 109 8.75 -10.75 5.56
N ALA A 110 9.84 -10.60 4.83
CA ALA A 110 11.05 -11.38 5.03
C ALA A 110 11.71 -11.04 6.39
N GLU A 111 12.55 -11.91 6.91
CA GLU A 111 13.19 -11.74 8.22
C GLU A 111 13.99 -10.43 8.31
N ASP A 112 14.73 -10.09 7.24
CA ASP A 112 15.48 -8.85 7.11
C ASP A 112 14.70 -7.78 6.31
N GLY A 113 13.38 -7.94 6.19
CA GLY A 113 12.52 -7.06 5.39
C GLY A 113 12.25 -5.72 6.07
N ILE A 114 11.89 -4.73 5.27
CA ILE A 114 11.58 -3.38 5.73
C ILE A 114 10.09 -3.12 5.58
N PHE A 115 9.44 -2.69 6.67
CA PHE A 115 8.07 -2.18 6.59
C PHE A 115 8.10 -0.65 6.68
N ILE A 116 7.59 -0.01 5.63
CA ILE A 116 7.44 1.44 5.52
C ILE A 116 5.95 1.75 5.61
N LEU A 117 5.57 2.57 6.59
CA LEU A 117 4.19 3.03 6.75
C LEU A 117 4.15 4.54 6.51
N ASP A 118 3.39 4.94 5.49
CA ASP A 118 2.96 6.31 5.27
C ASP A 118 1.54 6.46 5.83
N PRO A 119 1.37 7.09 7.01
CA PRO A 119 0.08 7.20 7.65
C PRO A 119 -0.76 8.29 7.00
N VAL A 120 -1.30 8.01 5.82
CA VAL A 120 -2.15 8.94 5.04
C VAL A 120 -3.48 9.15 5.78
N MET A 121 -3.52 10.07 6.76
CA MET A 121 -4.68 10.32 7.63
C MET A 121 -5.29 11.69 7.44
N GLY A 122 -4.57 12.65 6.90
CA GLY A 122 -5.02 14.03 6.80
C GLY A 122 -4.05 14.94 6.08
N ASP A 123 -4.45 16.18 5.87
CA ASP A 123 -3.65 17.21 5.25
C ASP A 123 -3.87 18.55 5.96
N ASN A 124 -2.85 19.41 5.97
CA ASN A 124 -2.91 20.76 6.59
C ASN A 124 -3.46 20.78 8.02
N GLY A 125 -3.13 19.76 8.84
CA GLY A 125 -3.57 19.63 10.23
C GLY A 125 -5.03 19.21 10.39
N ARG A 126 -5.70 18.75 9.32
CA ARG A 126 -7.08 18.25 9.35
C ARG A 126 -7.12 16.79 8.91
N LEU A 127 -7.82 15.96 9.67
CA LEU A 127 -8.10 14.59 9.25
C LEU A 127 -9.00 14.58 8.02
N TYR A 128 -8.77 13.63 7.11
CA TYR A 128 -9.71 13.36 6.04
C TYR A 128 -11.04 12.90 6.61
N SER A 129 -12.14 13.28 5.98
CA SER A 129 -13.51 12.95 6.42
C SER A 129 -13.78 11.44 6.54
N ALA A 130 -12.99 10.62 5.87
CA ALA A 130 -13.06 9.17 5.94
C ALA A 130 -12.38 8.56 7.18
N TYR A 131 -11.63 9.37 7.97
CA TYR A 131 -10.93 8.88 9.15
C TYR A 131 -11.73 9.12 10.43
N SER A 132 -12.01 8.03 11.14
CA SER A 132 -12.60 8.08 12.48
C SER A 132 -11.53 8.18 13.57
N PRO A 133 -11.87 8.64 14.80
CA PRO A 133 -10.96 8.60 15.94
C PRO A 133 -10.40 7.18 16.22
N ASP A 134 -11.20 6.15 16.01
CA ASP A 134 -10.79 4.75 16.19
C ASP A 134 -9.69 4.35 15.21
N MET A 135 -9.78 4.79 13.95
CA MET A 135 -8.73 4.58 12.96
C MET A 135 -7.41 5.23 13.38
N LEU A 136 -7.48 6.43 13.96
CA LEU A 136 -6.30 7.13 14.45
C LEU A 136 -5.59 6.32 15.54
N GLU A 137 -6.33 5.79 16.50
CA GLU A 137 -5.75 4.99 17.58
C GLU A 137 -5.19 3.65 17.10
N LEU A 138 -5.84 3.01 16.13
CA LEU A 138 -5.33 1.78 15.50
C LEU A 138 -4.07 2.07 14.69
N MET A 139 -4.02 3.18 13.95
CA MET A 139 -2.83 3.60 13.21
C MET A 139 -1.65 3.88 14.14
N LYS A 140 -1.89 4.55 15.28
CA LYS A 140 -0.87 4.75 16.32
C LYS A 140 -0.34 3.43 16.90
N LYS A 141 -1.21 2.43 17.07
CA LYS A 141 -0.79 1.10 17.53
C LYS A 141 0.06 0.40 16.47
N LEU A 142 -0.35 0.46 15.21
CA LEU A 142 0.42 -0.07 14.08
C LEU A 142 1.80 0.57 14.03
N LEU A 143 1.89 1.90 14.12
CA LEU A 143 3.16 2.65 14.15
C LEU A 143 4.10 2.16 15.26
N LYS A 144 3.56 1.91 16.47
CA LYS A 144 4.36 1.44 17.62
C LYS A 144 4.90 0.02 17.45
N SER A 145 4.27 -0.80 16.62
CA SER A 145 4.69 -2.18 16.35
C SER A 145 5.75 -2.29 15.25
N LEU A 146 6.11 -1.18 14.59
CA LEU A 146 7.03 -1.18 13.47
C LEU A 146 8.46 -0.87 13.89
N SER A 147 9.41 -1.53 13.25
CA SER A 147 10.85 -1.30 13.44
C SER A 147 11.36 -0.08 12.68
N LEU A 148 10.64 0.39 11.67
CA LEU A 148 10.98 1.58 10.88
C LEU A 148 9.71 2.34 10.52
N ILE A 149 9.68 3.64 10.86
CA ILE A 149 8.59 4.56 10.54
C ILE A 149 9.12 5.57 9.55
N HIS A 150 8.51 5.67 8.37
CA HIS A 150 8.68 6.82 7.49
C HIS A 150 7.46 7.72 7.65
N ILE A 151 7.66 8.93 8.17
CA ILE A 151 6.63 9.98 8.20
C ILE A 151 6.94 10.87 7.00
N SER A 152 6.14 10.76 5.93
CA SER A 152 6.18 11.75 4.87
C SER A 152 5.53 13.03 5.39
N GLU A 153 6.24 14.16 5.31
CA GLU A 153 5.58 15.45 5.47
C GLU A 153 4.59 15.65 4.32
N PRO A 154 3.39 16.20 4.60
CA PRO A 154 2.46 16.54 3.52
C PRO A 154 3.15 17.51 2.57
N THR A 155 3.39 17.07 1.35
CA THR A 155 3.89 17.93 0.28
C THR A 155 2.88 19.06 0.10
N ARG A 156 3.29 20.31 0.36
CA ARG A 156 2.51 21.49 -0.01
C ARG A 156 2.20 21.37 -1.51
N PRO A 157 0.95 21.51 -1.95
CA PRO A 157 0.68 21.71 -3.35
C PRO A 157 1.38 23.01 -3.73
N GLU A 158 2.47 22.92 -4.47
CA GLU A 158 3.01 24.08 -5.16
C GLU A 158 1.94 24.49 -6.16
N THR A 159 1.43 25.69 -6.00
CA THR A 159 0.55 26.38 -6.95
C THR A 159 1.29 26.39 -8.28
N ILE A 160 0.85 25.55 -9.22
CA ILE A 160 1.25 25.65 -10.61
C ILE A 160 0.52 26.89 -11.13
N SER A 161 1.25 28.02 -11.18
CA SER A 161 0.85 29.23 -11.92
C SER A 161 0.99 29.01 -13.42
#